data_0b1c67f1e742008f7e24f2c4943eefc1
#
_entry.id   0b1c67f1e742008f7e24f2c4943eefc1
#
_cell.length_a   1.000
_cell.length_b   1.000
_cell.length_c   1.000
_cell.angle_alpha   90.00
_cell.angle_beta   90.00
_cell.angle_gamma   90.00
#
_symmetry.space_group_name_H-M   'P 1'
#
loop_
_entity.id
_entity.type
_entity.pdbx_description
1 polymer ?
#
loop_
_entity_poly.entity_id
_entity_poly.type
_entity_poly.pdbx_seq_one_letter_code
_entity_poly.pdbx_strand_id
1 'polypeptide(L)'
;MTSSASSRLKTGLAAALGVVLFIGAGIAIDRFDLFSDLTFAIQRTPSRMPSTRFVPESDLRTGVPILSLATQDEALNSPETGLLRHPLEKGAEWERPAYVSYFDKGELRFASEVGLRLHGGKSRENSPVQSFRLYFERRYGATTFGAGLIFGGRSDPLRQIVVHNDVRQDLRGRWWHFMNPLAFDIAGAVGAIVPETQPARVFLNGDSLGAYVLTEHVTSRGFQDAHFGHRLFTIADAGAIENMWRWQREHQRLTVADVEEVIDLRNLTNWFISVLFCATTDAFQGVMLRDETASPPRWFWVNWDMDHSFMDLYQQAPEPWEHDTFTTLLTKRELRSGLVTRLLEEDPRFAVRFKQALGDALNHRWTQRFLMERFDHYGRIAQALKVPDQEYLPVLAEFLRRRADVLRKQAPEYLPQGQSRRVTLAAPGGASFDIDDHASTAGYEGWYFDDTAVRIAVTGSWRDRFDHWVVNGQPITNVGPDFTRTISEDLRIEAIFR
;
A
#
# COMPACT_ATOMS: atom_id res chain seq x y z
N MET A 1 49.59 -25.71 -20.81
CA MET A 1 48.85 -24.56 -20.25
C MET A 1 47.35 -24.76 -20.36
N THR A 2 46.77 -25.85 -19.81
CA THR A 2 45.33 -26.20 -19.92
C THR A 2 44.72 -26.74 -18.61
N SER A 3 45.35 -26.46 -17.45
CA SER A 3 44.85 -27.01 -16.16
C SER A 3 44.25 -26.00 -15.20
N SER A 4 44.33 -24.71 -15.49
CA SER A 4 43.88 -23.67 -14.53
C SER A 4 42.42 -23.17 -14.73
N ALA A 5 41.84 -23.38 -15.91
CA ALA A 5 40.47 -22.94 -16.22
C ALA A 5 39.37 -23.86 -15.64
N SER A 6 39.66 -25.17 -15.59
CA SER A 6 38.73 -26.18 -15.08
C SER A 6 38.53 -26.11 -13.54
N SER A 7 39.58 -25.69 -12.82
CA SER A 7 39.53 -25.55 -11.36
C SER A 7 38.66 -24.35 -10.91
N ARG A 8 38.76 -23.21 -11.60
CA ARG A 8 37.98 -22.01 -11.27
C ARG A 8 36.49 -22.16 -11.59
N LEU A 9 36.17 -22.94 -12.62
CA LEU A 9 34.75 -23.21 -12.96
C LEU A 9 34.08 -24.12 -11.91
N LYS A 10 34.81 -25.13 -11.40
CA LYS A 10 34.28 -26.02 -10.35
C LYS A 10 34.11 -25.32 -9.00
N THR A 11 35.00 -24.39 -8.64
CA THR A 11 34.89 -23.60 -7.40
C THR A 11 33.78 -22.58 -7.50
N GLY A 12 33.55 -21.95 -8.65
CA GLY A 12 32.45 -21.04 -8.89
C GLY A 12 31.09 -21.76 -8.87
N LEU A 13 30.99 -22.97 -9.43
CA LEU A 13 29.74 -23.75 -9.40
C LEU A 13 29.42 -24.28 -8.00
N ALA A 14 30.41 -24.67 -7.22
CA ALA A 14 30.21 -25.11 -5.83
C ALA A 14 29.81 -23.95 -4.90
N ALA A 15 30.34 -22.74 -5.12
CA ALA A 15 29.94 -21.55 -4.38
C ALA A 15 28.51 -21.09 -4.76
N ALA A 16 28.15 -21.15 -6.04
CA ALA A 16 26.81 -20.85 -6.50
C ALA A 16 25.77 -21.88 -6.00
N LEU A 17 26.11 -23.16 -5.99
CA LEU A 17 25.25 -24.21 -5.41
C LEU A 17 25.11 -24.06 -3.88
N GLY A 18 26.20 -23.68 -3.19
CA GLY A 18 26.17 -23.41 -1.75
C GLY A 18 25.26 -22.24 -1.39
N VAL A 19 25.31 -21.15 -2.15
CA VAL A 19 24.44 -19.96 -1.94
C VAL A 19 22.97 -20.30 -2.27
N VAL A 20 22.69 -21.07 -3.31
CA VAL A 20 21.33 -21.50 -3.66
C VAL A 20 20.77 -22.48 -2.62
N LEU A 21 21.58 -23.37 -2.07
CA LEU A 21 21.18 -24.27 -1.00
C LEU A 21 20.99 -23.54 0.33
N PHE A 22 21.78 -22.52 0.64
CA PHE A 22 21.60 -21.69 1.84
C PHE A 22 20.36 -20.79 1.76
N ILE A 23 20.07 -20.21 0.58
CA ILE A 23 18.85 -19.43 0.37
C ILE A 23 17.63 -20.35 0.35
N GLY A 24 17.70 -21.51 -0.30
CA GLY A 24 16.63 -22.51 -0.32
C GLY A 24 16.36 -23.13 1.05
N ALA A 25 17.38 -23.37 1.86
CA ALA A 25 17.24 -23.85 3.23
C ALA A 25 16.66 -22.78 4.17
N GLY A 26 17.06 -21.51 4.02
CA GLY A 26 16.50 -20.40 4.79
C GLY A 26 15.00 -20.18 4.53
N ILE A 27 14.57 -20.33 3.28
CA ILE A 27 13.14 -20.23 2.88
C ILE A 27 12.34 -21.48 3.28
N ALA A 28 12.97 -22.67 3.24
CA ALA A 28 12.32 -23.90 3.68
C ALA A 28 12.18 -23.99 5.21
N ILE A 29 13.11 -23.40 5.97
CA ILE A 29 13.05 -23.34 7.44
C ILE A 29 11.92 -22.39 7.90
N ASP A 30 11.65 -21.30 7.18
CA ASP A 30 10.50 -20.42 7.46
C ASP A 30 9.15 -21.10 7.13
N ARG A 31 9.14 -22.15 6.32
CA ARG A 31 7.93 -22.92 5.95
C ARG A 31 7.62 -24.11 6.89
N PHE A 32 8.62 -24.62 7.60
CA PHE A 32 8.45 -25.78 8.49
C PHE A 32 8.80 -25.39 9.93
N ASP A 33 7.81 -24.90 10.67
CA ASP A 33 7.85 -24.65 12.12
C ASP A 33 8.18 -25.89 12.98
N LEU A 34 8.52 -27.01 12.37
CA LEU A 34 8.69 -28.31 13.03
C LEU A 34 9.98 -28.43 13.87
N PHE A 35 11.00 -27.60 13.61
CA PHE A 35 12.26 -27.66 14.36
C PHE A 35 12.42 -26.56 15.41
N SER A 36 11.60 -25.50 15.38
CA SER A 36 11.65 -24.43 16.36
C SER A 36 11.14 -24.85 17.75
N ASP A 37 10.23 -25.81 17.81
CA ASP A 37 9.62 -26.28 19.07
C ASP A 37 10.57 -27.08 19.95
N LEU A 38 11.62 -27.71 19.39
CA LEU A 38 12.56 -28.53 20.13
C LEU A 38 13.71 -27.77 20.81
N THR A 39 14.15 -26.68 20.19
CA THR A 39 15.31 -25.89 20.70
C THR A 39 14.89 -24.90 21.78
N PHE A 40 13.63 -24.42 21.75
CA PHE A 40 13.11 -23.44 22.69
C PHE A 40 12.56 -24.02 24.00
N ALA A 41 12.33 -25.33 24.07
CA ALA A 41 11.90 -25.98 25.31
C ALA A 41 12.92 -25.85 26.46
N ILE A 42 14.17 -25.49 26.16
CA ILE A 42 15.28 -25.41 27.13
C ILE A 42 15.41 -24.00 27.76
N GLN A 43 14.79 -22.96 27.19
CA GLN A 43 14.91 -21.58 27.68
C GLN A 43 13.66 -21.01 28.36
N ARG A 44 12.73 -21.86 28.80
CA ARG A 44 11.60 -21.39 29.62
C ARG A 44 12.05 -21.06 31.05
N THR A 45 12.50 -19.86 31.24
CA THR A 45 12.32 -19.24 32.57
C THR A 45 10.93 -18.60 32.54
N PRO A 46 9.99 -18.99 33.43
CA PRO A 46 8.70 -18.31 33.50
C PRO A 46 8.98 -16.87 33.98
N SER A 47 9.06 -15.94 33.08
CA SER A 47 9.15 -14.53 33.44
C SER A 47 7.76 -14.12 33.93
N ARG A 48 7.60 -13.87 35.20
CA ARG A 48 6.48 -13.08 35.72
C ARG A 48 6.61 -11.67 35.19
N MET A 49 6.20 -11.45 33.94
CA MET A 49 6.13 -10.14 33.35
C MET A 49 4.93 -9.38 33.94
N PRO A 50 5.12 -8.20 34.52
CA PRO A 50 4.01 -7.42 35.06
C PRO A 50 3.18 -6.84 33.92
N SER A 51 1.95 -7.29 33.77
CA SER A 51 1.07 -7.06 32.64
C SER A 51 0.55 -5.64 32.44
N THR A 52 0.53 -4.77 33.45
CA THR A 52 -0.21 -3.50 33.38
C THR A 52 0.52 -2.27 33.94
N ARG A 53 1.69 -2.44 34.53
CA ARG A 53 2.36 -1.37 35.29
C ARG A 53 3.20 -0.40 34.45
N PHE A 54 3.20 -0.54 33.11
CA PHE A 54 4.12 0.22 32.25
C PHE A 54 3.43 1.30 31.41
N VAL A 55 2.17 1.60 31.62
CA VAL A 55 1.50 2.73 30.98
C VAL A 55 1.04 3.71 32.06
N PRO A 56 1.49 4.98 32.01
CA PRO A 56 1.03 6.01 32.93
C PRO A 56 -0.49 6.20 32.85
N GLU A 57 -1.16 6.35 33.99
CA GLU A 57 -2.60 6.58 34.04
C GLU A 57 -3.01 7.84 33.25
N SER A 58 -2.18 8.86 33.23
CA SER A 58 -2.37 10.06 32.44
C SER A 58 -2.50 9.77 30.93
N ASP A 59 -1.76 8.76 30.42
CA ASP A 59 -1.83 8.37 29.02
C ASP A 59 -3.08 7.53 28.73
N LEU A 60 -3.47 6.63 29.64
CA LEU A 60 -4.72 5.89 29.53
C LEU A 60 -5.95 6.82 29.47
N ARG A 61 -5.94 7.92 30.22
CA ARG A 61 -7.03 8.92 30.22
C ARG A 61 -7.15 9.70 28.92
N THR A 62 -6.15 9.66 28.04
CA THR A 62 -6.24 10.34 26.74
C THR A 62 -7.22 9.67 25.78
N GLY A 63 -7.54 8.41 26.01
CA GLY A 63 -8.43 7.62 25.16
C GLY A 63 -7.85 7.23 23.81
N VAL A 64 -6.59 7.58 23.50
CA VAL A 64 -5.93 7.14 22.28
C VAL A 64 -5.53 5.67 22.37
N PRO A 65 -5.43 4.94 21.24
CA PRO A 65 -4.91 3.59 21.23
C PRO A 65 -3.46 3.55 21.76
N ILE A 66 -3.19 2.59 22.65
CA ILE A 66 -1.88 2.40 23.25
C ILE A 66 -1.45 0.94 23.13
N LEU A 67 -0.22 0.72 22.68
CA LEU A 67 0.44 -0.57 22.71
C LEU A 67 1.61 -0.51 23.70
N SER A 68 1.57 -1.34 24.74
CA SER A 68 2.67 -1.48 25.68
C SER A 68 3.36 -2.82 25.46
N LEU A 69 4.68 -2.77 25.28
CA LEU A 69 5.57 -3.91 25.15
C LEU A 69 6.44 -4.00 26.40
N ALA A 70 6.58 -5.19 26.95
CA ALA A 70 7.49 -5.46 28.07
C ALA A 70 8.34 -6.67 27.73
N THR A 71 9.66 -6.56 27.90
CA THR A 71 10.61 -7.65 27.71
C THR A 71 11.79 -7.48 28.68
N GLN A 72 12.61 -8.51 28.79
CA GLN A 72 13.82 -8.43 29.64
C GLN A 72 14.86 -7.52 28.98
N ASP A 73 15.63 -6.82 29.79
CA ASP A 73 16.69 -5.93 29.30
C ASP A 73 17.73 -6.69 28.49
N GLU A 74 18.07 -7.89 28.89
CA GLU A 74 18.98 -8.78 28.17
C GLU A 74 18.47 -9.11 26.74
N ALA A 75 17.17 -9.22 26.57
CA ALA A 75 16.56 -9.46 25.25
C ALA A 75 16.78 -8.30 24.26
N LEU A 76 16.94 -7.10 24.79
CA LEU A 76 17.18 -5.89 24.00
C LEU A 76 18.67 -5.52 23.91
N ASN A 77 19.40 -5.65 25.01
CA ASN A 77 20.70 -5.00 25.19
C ASN A 77 21.87 -5.95 25.41
N SER A 78 21.66 -7.30 25.49
CA SER A 78 22.78 -8.26 25.61
C SER A 78 23.78 -8.06 24.47
N PRO A 79 25.10 -8.02 24.77
CA PRO A 79 26.13 -7.91 23.75
C PRO A 79 26.11 -9.05 22.73
N GLU A 80 25.68 -10.27 23.14
CA GLU A 80 25.69 -11.47 22.30
C GLU A 80 24.37 -11.70 21.57
N THR A 81 23.24 -11.35 22.20
CA THR A 81 21.92 -11.75 21.71
C THR A 81 20.85 -10.66 21.74
N GLY A 82 21.22 -9.44 22.17
CA GLY A 82 20.27 -8.32 22.29
C GLY A 82 19.81 -7.79 20.93
N LEU A 83 18.51 -7.62 20.78
CA LEU A 83 17.92 -7.16 19.50
C LEU A 83 18.47 -5.80 19.06
N LEU A 84 18.66 -4.86 19.98
CA LEU A 84 19.15 -3.50 19.69
C LEU A 84 20.68 -3.47 19.46
N ARG A 85 21.41 -4.50 19.87
CA ARG A 85 22.85 -4.65 19.63
C ARG A 85 23.14 -5.31 18.30
N HIS A 86 22.21 -6.07 17.78
CA HIS A 86 22.32 -6.81 16.52
C HIS A 86 21.13 -6.47 15.58
N PRO A 87 20.99 -5.19 15.19
CA PRO A 87 19.77 -4.73 14.51
C PRO A 87 19.60 -5.32 13.11
N LEU A 88 20.64 -5.82 12.47
CA LEU A 88 20.56 -6.39 11.12
C LEU A 88 20.24 -7.89 11.10
N GLU A 89 20.35 -8.56 12.23
CA GLU A 89 20.09 -9.99 12.33
C GLU A 89 18.60 -10.31 12.10
N LYS A 90 18.35 -11.48 11.51
CA LYS A 90 17.02 -11.94 11.08
C LYS A 90 16.85 -13.42 11.43
N GLY A 91 15.61 -13.88 11.36
CA GLY A 91 15.28 -15.29 11.57
C GLY A 91 14.62 -15.54 12.93
N ALA A 92 14.19 -16.77 13.14
CA ALA A 92 13.49 -17.18 14.36
C ALA A 92 14.40 -17.17 15.59
N GLU A 93 15.69 -17.36 15.40
CA GLU A 93 16.74 -17.29 16.44
C GLU A 93 16.88 -15.90 17.04
N TRP A 94 16.44 -14.86 16.32
CA TRP A 94 16.42 -13.45 16.78
C TRP A 94 15.06 -13.04 17.30
N GLU A 95 14.21 -13.98 17.68
CA GLU A 95 12.93 -13.72 18.35
C GLU A 95 13.10 -13.78 19.85
N ARG A 96 12.57 -12.81 20.56
CA ARG A 96 12.67 -12.71 22.01
C ARG A 96 11.28 -12.74 22.63
N PRO A 97 11.10 -13.41 23.78
CA PRO A 97 9.84 -13.34 24.52
C PRO A 97 9.54 -11.92 24.97
N ALA A 98 8.30 -11.50 24.78
CA ALA A 98 7.79 -10.22 25.27
C ALA A 98 6.34 -10.38 25.72
N TYR A 99 5.84 -9.41 26.45
CA TYR A 99 4.45 -9.28 26.82
C TYR A 99 3.87 -8.05 26.15
N VAL A 100 2.72 -8.19 25.49
CA VAL A 100 2.00 -7.10 24.85
C VAL A 100 0.70 -6.81 25.60
N SER A 101 0.39 -5.53 25.78
CA SER A 101 -0.91 -5.05 26.25
C SER A 101 -1.40 -3.97 25.29
N TYR A 102 -2.64 -4.12 24.83
CA TYR A 102 -3.28 -3.15 23.96
C TYR A 102 -4.47 -2.50 24.68
N PHE A 103 -4.49 -1.18 24.70
CA PHE A 103 -5.53 -0.38 25.30
C PHE A 103 -6.21 0.46 24.23
N ASP A 104 -7.52 0.55 24.30
CA ASP A 104 -8.34 1.45 23.50
C ASP A 104 -9.34 2.16 24.41
N LYS A 105 -9.44 3.49 24.24
CA LYS A 105 -10.30 4.33 25.11
C LYS A 105 -10.00 4.20 26.60
N GLY A 106 -8.73 3.94 26.93
CA GLY A 106 -8.26 3.76 28.29
C GLY A 106 -8.53 2.37 28.89
N GLU A 107 -9.18 1.48 28.20
CA GLU A 107 -9.50 0.12 28.64
C GLU A 107 -8.53 -0.91 28.05
N LEU A 108 -8.09 -1.86 28.87
CA LEU A 108 -7.34 -3.02 28.39
C LEU A 108 -8.22 -3.90 27.53
N ARG A 109 -7.89 -4.00 26.25
CA ARG A 109 -8.64 -4.80 25.27
C ARG A 109 -8.02 -6.17 25.05
N PHE A 110 -6.70 -6.26 25.17
CA PHE A 110 -5.97 -7.50 24.94
C PHE A 110 -4.65 -7.47 25.70
N ALA A 111 -4.21 -8.63 26.18
CA ALA A 111 -2.88 -8.83 26.72
C ALA A 111 -2.43 -10.29 26.52
N SER A 112 -1.18 -10.50 26.13
CA SER A 112 -0.61 -11.84 25.91
C SER A 112 0.91 -11.82 25.91
N GLU A 113 1.51 -12.97 26.12
CA GLU A 113 2.89 -13.22 25.74
C GLU A 113 3.00 -13.35 24.21
N VAL A 114 4.09 -12.87 23.63
CA VAL A 114 4.35 -12.84 22.18
C VAL A 114 5.84 -13.00 21.89
N GLY A 115 6.18 -13.38 20.67
CA GLY A 115 7.54 -13.21 20.14
C GLY A 115 7.74 -11.80 19.65
N LEU A 116 8.89 -11.20 19.94
CA LEU A 116 9.29 -9.86 19.53
C LEU A 116 10.53 -9.93 18.64
N ARG A 117 10.48 -9.35 17.45
CA ARG A 117 11.65 -9.12 16.57
C ARG A 117 11.71 -7.66 16.14
N LEU A 118 12.89 -7.21 15.72
CA LEU A 118 12.99 -5.95 14.99
C LEU A 118 12.41 -6.13 13.58
N HIS A 119 11.76 -5.08 13.08
CA HIS A 119 11.17 -5.04 11.74
C HIS A 119 11.89 -4.03 10.85
N GLY A 120 11.96 -4.33 9.54
CA GLY A 120 12.53 -3.47 8.52
C GLY A 120 13.77 -4.05 7.85
N GLY A 121 14.32 -3.27 6.91
CA GLY A 121 15.54 -3.56 6.18
C GLY A 121 16.75 -2.82 6.77
N LYS A 122 17.42 -2.01 5.96
CA LYS A 122 18.54 -1.14 6.36
C LYS A 122 18.14 -0.06 7.37
N SER A 123 16.87 0.33 7.41
CA SER A 123 16.36 1.28 8.39
C SER A 123 16.63 0.87 9.83
N ARG A 124 16.76 -0.43 10.13
CA ARG A 124 17.10 -0.94 11.47
C ARG A 124 18.49 -0.54 11.95
N GLU A 125 19.42 -0.30 11.04
CA GLU A 125 20.78 0.15 11.36
C GLU A 125 20.84 1.66 11.56
N ASN A 126 20.09 2.41 10.76
CA ASN A 126 20.25 3.86 10.66
C ASN A 126 19.16 4.66 11.41
N SER A 127 18.08 4.01 11.85
CA SER A 127 17.01 4.70 12.58
C SER A 127 17.32 4.75 14.07
N PRO A 128 17.23 5.91 14.72
CA PRO A 128 17.34 6.02 16.16
C PRO A 128 16.18 5.35 16.90
N VAL A 129 15.07 5.10 16.19
CA VAL A 129 13.86 4.49 16.75
C VAL A 129 13.50 3.27 15.90
N GLN A 130 13.35 2.12 16.54
CA GLN A 130 13.17 0.85 15.86
C GLN A 130 11.69 0.54 15.63
N SER A 131 11.40 -0.16 14.53
CA SER A 131 10.13 -0.83 14.31
C SER A 131 10.21 -2.28 14.79
N PHE A 132 9.08 -2.82 15.21
CA PHE A 132 9.00 -4.17 15.78
C PHE A 132 7.99 -5.03 15.01
N ARG A 133 8.12 -6.35 15.13
CA ARG A 133 7.13 -7.33 14.70
C ARG A 133 6.78 -8.23 15.87
N LEU A 134 5.49 -8.39 16.09
CA LEU A 134 4.93 -9.26 17.11
C LEU A 134 4.45 -10.56 16.47
N TYR A 135 4.79 -11.68 17.10
CA TYR A 135 4.40 -13.04 16.67
C TYR A 135 3.51 -13.68 17.73
N PHE A 136 2.29 -14.04 17.34
CA PHE A 136 1.34 -14.74 18.20
C PHE A 136 1.44 -16.23 17.90
N GLU A 137 2.17 -16.93 18.74
CA GLU A 137 2.45 -18.35 18.58
C GLU A 137 2.16 -19.13 19.87
N ARG A 138 1.80 -20.42 19.72
CA ARG A 138 1.46 -21.28 20.86
C ARG A 138 2.55 -21.34 21.93
N ARG A 139 3.81 -21.26 21.52
CA ARG A 139 4.95 -21.29 22.46
C ARG A 139 4.96 -20.10 23.44
N TYR A 140 4.31 -18.98 23.08
CA TYR A 140 4.21 -17.80 23.93
C TYR A 140 2.88 -17.70 24.66
N GLY A 141 1.80 -18.24 24.12
CA GLY A 141 0.48 -18.14 24.73
C GLY A 141 -0.64 -18.07 23.69
N ALA A 142 -1.13 -16.88 23.38
CA ALA A 142 -2.14 -16.71 22.37
C ALA A 142 -1.57 -17.00 20.97
N THR A 143 -2.27 -17.84 20.22
CA THR A 143 -1.87 -18.19 18.83
C THR A 143 -2.35 -17.17 17.81
N THR A 144 -3.24 -16.29 18.21
CA THR A 144 -3.84 -15.28 17.35
C THR A 144 -4.30 -14.08 18.15
N PHE A 145 -4.38 -12.98 17.49
CA PHE A 145 -4.96 -11.74 17.98
C PHE A 145 -6.20 -11.41 17.13
N GLY A 146 -7.30 -11.01 17.76
CA GLY A 146 -8.51 -10.61 17.04
C GLY A 146 -8.30 -9.29 16.29
N ALA A 147 -8.30 -9.34 14.96
CA ALA A 147 -8.07 -8.15 14.12
C ALA A 147 -9.02 -6.99 14.44
N GLY A 148 -10.28 -7.29 14.74
CA GLY A 148 -11.30 -6.29 15.09
C GLY A 148 -11.05 -5.50 16.36
N LEU A 149 -10.09 -5.91 17.19
CA LEU A 149 -9.67 -5.14 18.36
C LEU A 149 -8.80 -3.94 17.98
N ILE A 150 -8.06 -4.04 16.87
CA ILE A 150 -7.19 -2.98 16.35
C ILE A 150 -7.79 -2.37 15.08
N PHE A 151 -8.12 -3.21 14.11
CA PHE A 151 -8.59 -2.80 12.78
C PHE A 151 -10.11 -2.97 12.71
N GLY A 152 -10.88 -1.99 13.01
CA GLY A 152 -12.32 -2.05 13.21
C GLY A 152 -13.09 -2.82 12.11
N GLY A 153 -14.09 -3.61 12.53
CA GLY A 153 -14.98 -4.30 11.59
C GLY A 153 -14.52 -5.66 11.09
N ARG A 154 -13.32 -6.13 11.44
CA ARG A 154 -12.78 -7.45 11.05
C ARG A 154 -12.93 -8.47 12.17
N SER A 155 -13.22 -9.72 11.80
CA SER A 155 -13.34 -10.85 12.73
C SER A 155 -12.24 -11.89 12.59
N ASP A 156 -11.38 -11.78 11.58
CA ASP A 156 -10.33 -12.75 11.30
C ASP A 156 -9.18 -12.65 12.32
N PRO A 157 -8.51 -13.75 12.60
CA PRO A 157 -7.39 -13.78 13.52
C PRO A 157 -6.09 -13.34 12.85
N LEU A 158 -5.34 -12.45 13.49
CA LEU A 158 -3.98 -12.11 13.10
C LEU A 158 -2.97 -12.95 13.87
N ARG A 159 -1.94 -13.42 13.19
CA ARG A 159 -0.80 -14.11 13.80
C ARG A 159 0.43 -13.22 13.95
N GLN A 160 0.46 -12.09 13.24
CA GLN A 160 1.55 -11.15 13.27
C GLN A 160 1.04 -9.72 13.12
N ILE A 161 1.68 -8.79 13.81
CA ILE A 161 1.44 -7.35 13.69
C ILE A 161 2.78 -6.66 13.57
N VAL A 162 2.90 -5.72 12.66
CA VAL A 162 4.02 -4.80 12.58
C VAL A 162 3.71 -3.56 13.42
N VAL A 163 4.62 -3.21 14.30
CA VAL A 163 4.62 -1.96 15.08
C VAL A 163 5.61 -1.04 14.39
N HIS A 164 5.12 -0.29 13.42
CA HIS A 164 5.94 0.46 12.49
C HIS A 164 6.20 1.88 12.99
N ASN A 165 7.47 2.25 13.07
CA ASN A 165 7.87 3.65 13.26
C ASN A 165 7.72 4.38 11.92
N ASP A 166 6.55 4.97 11.69
CA ASP A 166 6.18 5.65 10.45
C ASP A 166 6.51 7.15 10.53
N VAL A 167 7.78 7.44 10.80
CA VAL A 167 8.28 8.81 10.83
C VAL A 167 9.28 9.02 9.71
N ARG A 168 9.14 10.10 8.97
CA ARG A 168 10.05 10.49 7.90
C ARG A 168 10.42 11.96 8.01
N GLN A 169 11.58 12.28 7.48
CA GLN A 169 12.11 13.64 7.39
C GLN A 169 12.40 13.94 5.91
N ASP A 170 11.94 15.08 5.44
CA ASP A 170 12.35 15.56 4.12
C ASP A 170 13.78 16.14 4.15
N LEU A 171 14.31 16.47 2.98
CA LEU A 171 15.67 17.00 2.84
C LEU A 171 15.86 18.41 3.45
N ARG A 172 14.78 19.09 3.81
CA ARG A 172 14.79 20.38 4.52
C ARG A 172 14.69 20.22 6.04
N GLY A 173 14.72 18.96 6.53
CA GLY A 173 14.66 18.64 7.95
C GLY A 173 13.25 18.66 8.54
N ARG A 174 12.19 18.76 7.72
CA ARG A 174 10.81 18.79 8.19
C ARG A 174 10.28 17.38 8.41
N TRP A 175 9.76 17.10 9.58
CA TRP A 175 9.27 15.80 9.98
C TRP A 175 7.78 15.64 9.71
N TRP A 176 7.37 14.42 9.39
CA TRP A 176 5.99 14.01 9.38
C TRP A 176 5.82 12.53 9.72
N HIS A 177 4.63 12.20 10.28
CA HIS A 177 4.20 10.86 10.62
C HIS A 177 3.04 10.44 9.72
N PHE A 178 2.72 9.16 9.70
CA PHE A 178 1.53 8.59 9.03
C PHE A 178 1.56 8.67 7.51
N MET A 179 2.75 8.61 6.90
CA MET A 179 2.90 8.51 5.45
C MET A 179 2.24 7.26 4.89
N ASN A 180 2.57 6.09 5.46
CA ASN A 180 1.98 4.81 5.03
C ASN A 180 0.46 4.81 5.16
N PRO A 181 -0.15 5.10 6.33
CA PRO A 181 -1.60 5.08 6.47
C PRO A 181 -2.32 5.99 5.48
N LEU A 182 -1.84 7.21 5.26
CA LEU A 182 -2.44 8.12 4.27
C LEU A 182 -2.29 7.58 2.85
N ALA A 183 -1.11 7.07 2.48
CA ALA A 183 -0.88 6.49 1.16
C ALA A 183 -1.74 5.23 0.94
N PHE A 184 -1.94 4.41 1.98
CA PHE A 184 -2.83 3.24 1.91
C PHE A 184 -4.29 3.63 1.77
N ASP A 185 -4.78 4.66 2.47
CA ASP A 185 -6.13 5.18 2.29
C ASP A 185 -6.36 5.65 0.84
N ILE A 186 -5.39 6.39 0.29
CA ILE A 186 -5.44 6.87 -1.09
C ILE A 186 -5.40 5.71 -2.09
N ALA A 187 -4.52 4.74 -1.89
CA ALA A 187 -4.41 3.55 -2.74
C ALA A 187 -5.67 2.66 -2.64
N GLY A 188 -6.20 2.45 -1.42
CA GLY A 188 -7.41 1.69 -1.18
C GLY A 188 -8.64 2.30 -1.86
N ALA A 189 -8.73 3.64 -1.95
CA ALA A 189 -9.83 4.33 -2.62
C ALA A 189 -9.99 3.96 -4.10
N VAL A 190 -8.92 3.54 -4.78
CA VAL A 190 -8.96 3.03 -6.17
C VAL A 190 -9.01 1.50 -6.24
N GLY A 191 -9.16 0.82 -5.11
CA GLY A 191 -9.24 -0.63 -5.04
C GLY A 191 -7.88 -1.33 -5.14
N ALA A 192 -6.79 -0.64 -4.84
CA ALA A 192 -5.51 -1.29 -4.62
C ALA A 192 -5.55 -2.12 -3.32
N ILE A 193 -4.79 -3.21 -3.26
CA ILE A 193 -4.69 -4.04 -2.07
C ILE A 193 -3.70 -3.38 -1.13
N VAL A 194 -4.15 -3.08 0.08
CA VAL A 194 -3.40 -2.37 1.12
C VAL A 194 -3.56 -3.07 2.48
N PRO A 195 -2.59 -2.98 3.39
CA PRO A 195 -2.77 -3.43 4.76
C PRO A 195 -3.66 -2.46 5.55
N GLU A 196 -4.40 -3.00 6.51
CA GLU A 196 -5.06 -2.20 7.54
C GLU A 196 -4.04 -1.59 8.49
N THR A 197 -4.33 -0.39 8.98
CA THR A 197 -3.44 0.35 9.88
C THR A 197 -4.18 0.99 11.03
N GLN A 198 -3.50 1.11 12.18
CA GLN A 198 -4.01 1.81 13.37
C GLN A 198 -2.88 2.61 14.03
N PRO A 199 -2.90 3.94 13.95
CA PRO A 199 -1.98 4.76 14.74
C PRO A 199 -2.18 4.54 16.25
N ALA A 200 -1.08 4.42 16.98
CA ALA A 200 -1.10 4.17 18.42
C ALA A 200 0.12 4.81 19.11
N ARG A 201 0.01 5.11 20.39
CA ARG A 201 1.17 5.39 21.22
C ARG A 201 1.80 4.09 21.68
N VAL A 202 3.12 3.98 21.56
CA VAL A 202 3.85 2.77 21.93
C VAL A 202 4.74 3.04 23.14
N PHE A 203 4.74 2.08 24.07
CA PHE A 203 5.64 2.01 25.21
C PHE A 203 6.48 0.74 25.13
N LEU A 204 7.76 0.83 25.54
CA LEU A 204 8.65 -0.32 25.69
C LEU A 204 9.26 -0.26 27.08
N ASN A 205 9.00 -1.28 27.91
CA ASN A 205 9.42 -1.35 29.30
C ASN A 205 9.04 -0.13 30.15
N GLY A 206 7.96 0.57 29.79
CA GLY A 206 7.48 1.78 30.47
C GLY A 206 7.95 3.10 29.87
N ASP A 207 8.96 3.07 29.01
CA ASP A 207 9.42 4.24 28.28
C ASP A 207 8.55 4.50 27.04
N SER A 208 8.12 5.74 26.86
CA SER A 208 7.34 6.11 25.69
C SER A 208 8.24 6.20 24.45
N LEU A 209 7.92 5.41 23.43
CA LEU A 209 8.55 5.48 22.12
C LEU A 209 7.87 6.52 21.21
N GLY A 210 6.72 7.08 21.62
CA GLY A 210 5.96 8.04 20.82
C GLY A 210 4.87 7.40 19.97
N ALA A 211 4.56 8.05 18.84
CA ALA A 211 3.54 7.61 17.91
C ALA A 211 4.09 6.59 16.90
N TYR A 212 3.37 5.50 16.73
CA TYR A 212 3.64 4.41 15.80
C TYR A 212 2.39 4.06 15.01
N VAL A 213 2.54 3.21 14.02
CA VAL A 213 1.44 2.63 13.26
C VAL A 213 1.45 1.11 13.43
N LEU A 214 0.38 0.57 14.01
CA LEU A 214 0.14 -0.86 14.01
C LEU A 214 -0.36 -1.24 12.61
N THR A 215 0.30 -2.17 11.96
CA THR A 215 0.05 -2.51 10.55
C THR A 215 -0.05 -4.01 10.38
N GLU A 216 -0.98 -4.48 9.56
CA GLU A 216 -1.03 -5.86 9.14
C GLU A 216 0.26 -6.23 8.40
N HIS A 217 0.73 -7.45 8.62
CA HIS A 217 1.88 -7.95 7.87
C HIS A 217 1.40 -8.63 6.57
N VAL A 218 1.61 -7.98 5.43
CA VAL A 218 1.05 -8.36 4.12
C VAL A 218 1.46 -9.74 3.62
N THR A 219 2.55 -10.31 4.14
CA THR A 219 2.95 -11.69 3.80
C THR A 219 2.42 -12.72 4.79
N SER A 220 1.70 -12.31 5.84
CA SER A 220 1.12 -13.23 6.82
C SER A 220 -0.08 -13.98 6.26
N ARG A 221 -0.30 -15.19 6.74
CA ARG A 221 -1.49 -15.97 6.37
C ARG A 221 -2.79 -15.25 6.74
N GLY A 222 -2.83 -14.58 7.90
CA GLY A 222 -4.00 -13.81 8.33
C GLY A 222 -4.39 -12.72 7.35
N PHE A 223 -3.39 -11.96 6.84
CA PHE A 223 -3.63 -10.98 5.78
C PHE A 223 -4.18 -11.62 4.50
N GLN A 224 -3.55 -12.73 4.05
CA GLN A 224 -3.99 -13.43 2.86
C GLN A 224 -5.42 -13.96 2.98
N ASP A 225 -5.77 -14.59 4.11
CA ASP A 225 -7.11 -15.10 4.36
C ASP A 225 -8.17 -13.98 4.38
N ALA A 226 -7.83 -12.83 4.94
CA ALA A 226 -8.72 -11.69 5.05
C ALA A 226 -9.00 -11.00 3.70
N HIS A 227 -7.97 -10.78 2.92
CA HIS A 227 -8.08 -10.02 1.67
C HIS A 227 -8.46 -10.90 0.47
N PHE A 228 -8.17 -12.19 0.51
CA PHE A 228 -8.36 -13.10 -0.64
C PHE A 228 -9.20 -14.35 -0.30
N GLY A 229 -9.70 -14.48 0.93
CA GLY A 229 -10.32 -15.71 1.42
C GLY A 229 -9.28 -16.82 1.59
N HIS A 230 -9.75 -18.09 1.70
CA HIS A 230 -8.87 -19.23 1.97
C HIS A 230 -8.06 -19.70 0.74
N ARG A 231 -7.61 -18.78 -0.10
CA ARG A 231 -6.75 -19.09 -1.23
C ARG A 231 -5.32 -19.34 -0.77
N LEU A 232 -4.59 -20.13 -1.55
CA LEU A 232 -3.18 -20.38 -1.28
C LEU A 232 -2.33 -19.38 -2.06
N PHE A 233 -1.60 -18.53 -1.35
CA PHE A 233 -0.69 -17.57 -1.94
C PHE A 233 0.76 -17.92 -1.62
N THR A 234 1.64 -17.75 -2.59
CA THR A 234 3.09 -17.72 -2.41
C THR A 234 3.62 -16.31 -2.61
N ILE A 235 4.65 -15.95 -1.83
CA ILE A 235 5.35 -14.69 -1.99
C ILE A 235 6.34 -14.85 -3.14
N ALA A 236 6.45 -13.84 -4.01
CA ALA A 236 7.44 -13.88 -5.06
C ALA A 236 8.86 -13.87 -4.47
N ASP A 237 9.59 -14.93 -4.74
CA ASP A 237 11.03 -15.01 -4.52
C ASP A 237 11.82 -14.52 -5.75
N ALA A 238 13.13 -14.47 -5.64
CA ALA A 238 14.01 -14.05 -6.73
C ALA A 238 13.83 -14.91 -7.99
N GLY A 239 13.57 -16.22 -7.83
CA GLY A 239 13.35 -17.14 -8.95
C GLY A 239 12.04 -16.85 -9.67
N ALA A 240 10.98 -16.59 -8.94
CA ALA A 240 9.67 -16.20 -9.50
C ALA A 240 9.75 -14.86 -10.25
N ILE A 241 10.50 -13.90 -9.70
CA ILE A 241 10.75 -12.62 -10.34
C ILE A 241 11.54 -12.80 -11.64
N GLU A 242 12.60 -13.60 -11.64
CA GLU A 242 13.39 -13.90 -12.85
C GLU A 242 12.57 -14.63 -13.91
N ASN A 243 11.69 -15.55 -13.51
CA ASN A 243 10.78 -16.24 -14.44
C ASN A 243 9.81 -15.27 -15.11
N MET A 244 9.29 -14.30 -14.38
CA MET A 244 8.41 -13.24 -14.94
C MET A 244 9.19 -12.32 -15.89
N TRP A 245 10.44 -11.97 -15.58
CA TRP A 245 11.31 -11.24 -16.50
C TRP A 245 11.58 -12.01 -17.79
N ARG A 246 11.84 -13.31 -17.68
CA ARG A 246 12.04 -14.18 -18.83
C ARG A 246 10.77 -14.24 -19.68
N TRP A 247 9.65 -14.51 -19.07
CA TRP A 247 8.35 -14.51 -19.72
C TRP A 247 8.09 -13.21 -20.50
N GLN A 248 8.33 -12.03 -19.92
CA GLN A 248 8.20 -10.77 -20.63
C GLN A 248 9.15 -10.64 -21.83
N ARG A 249 10.39 -11.10 -21.72
CA ARG A 249 11.38 -11.03 -22.81
C ARG A 249 11.08 -11.98 -23.96
N GLU A 250 10.47 -13.11 -23.69
CA GLU A 250 10.09 -14.12 -24.70
C GLU A 250 8.93 -13.66 -25.59
N HIS A 251 8.12 -12.71 -25.12
CA HIS A 251 7.05 -12.11 -25.92
C HIS A 251 7.61 -10.97 -26.79
N GLN A 252 7.55 -11.12 -28.12
CA GLN A 252 7.93 -10.06 -29.06
C GLN A 252 7.02 -8.84 -28.91
N ARG A 253 5.75 -9.08 -28.63
CA ARG A 253 4.72 -8.08 -28.34
C ARG A 253 3.87 -8.58 -27.17
N LEU A 254 3.63 -7.70 -26.20
CA LEU A 254 2.73 -7.97 -25.09
C LEU A 254 1.34 -7.40 -25.38
N THR A 255 0.32 -8.20 -25.12
CA THR A 255 -1.07 -7.78 -25.19
C THR A 255 -1.77 -7.90 -23.85
N VAL A 256 -2.88 -7.21 -23.68
CA VAL A 256 -3.76 -7.36 -22.52
C VAL A 256 -4.10 -8.84 -22.26
N ALA A 257 -4.41 -9.61 -23.32
CA ALA A 257 -4.78 -11.02 -23.17
C ALA A 257 -3.63 -11.86 -22.61
N ASP A 258 -2.40 -11.68 -23.11
CA ASP A 258 -1.23 -12.41 -22.62
C ASP A 258 -0.98 -12.14 -21.14
N VAL A 259 -1.13 -10.87 -20.73
CA VAL A 259 -0.87 -10.46 -19.34
C VAL A 259 -1.98 -10.94 -18.41
N GLU A 260 -3.26 -10.86 -18.80
CA GLU A 260 -4.40 -11.31 -18.00
C GLU A 260 -4.38 -12.83 -17.71
N GLU A 261 -3.61 -13.63 -18.46
CA GLU A 261 -3.41 -15.05 -18.16
C GLU A 261 -2.57 -15.25 -16.88
N VAL A 262 -1.60 -14.39 -16.63
CA VAL A 262 -0.60 -14.58 -15.54
C VAL A 262 -0.66 -13.51 -14.46
N ILE A 263 -1.33 -12.38 -14.69
CA ILE A 263 -1.39 -11.23 -13.79
C ILE A 263 -2.83 -10.74 -13.66
N ASP A 264 -3.25 -10.35 -12.48
CA ASP A 264 -4.44 -9.51 -12.33
C ASP A 264 -4.12 -8.08 -12.80
N LEU A 265 -4.49 -7.79 -14.04
CA LEU A 265 -4.15 -6.52 -14.68
C LEU A 265 -4.86 -5.32 -14.05
N ARG A 266 -6.06 -5.52 -13.49
CA ARG A 266 -6.78 -4.48 -12.75
C ARG A 266 -6.04 -4.13 -11.46
N ASN A 267 -5.60 -5.15 -10.72
CA ASN A 267 -4.82 -4.95 -9.51
C ASN A 267 -3.49 -4.24 -9.81
N LEU A 268 -2.77 -4.67 -10.85
CA LEU A 268 -1.52 -4.01 -11.28
C LEU A 268 -1.75 -2.54 -11.64
N THR A 269 -2.83 -2.25 -12.37
CA THR A 269 -3.18 -0.87 -12.75
C THR A 269 -3.47 -0.02 -11.51
N ASN A 270 -4.29 -0.51 -10.58
CA ASN A 270 -4.63 0.20 -9.35
C ASN A 270 -3.40 0.45 -8.48
N TRP A 271 -2.51 -0.55 -8.35
CA TRP A 271 -1.23 -0.37 -7.68
C TRP A 271 -0.40 0.73 -8.34
N PHE A 272 -0.26 0.70 -9.67
CA PHE A 272 0.57 1.64 -10.41
C PHE A 272 0.06 3.08 -10.30
N ILE A 273 -1.26 3.32 -10.51
CA ILE A 273 -1.82 4.67 -10.41
C ILE A 273 -1.76 5.21 -8.98
N SER A 274 -1.85 4.36 -7.96
CA SER A 274 -1.72 4.79 -6.57
C SER A 274 -0.30 5.25 -6.25
N VAL A 275 0.72 4.51 -6.69
CA VAL A 275 2.14 4.91 -6.57
C VAL A 275 2.41 6.20 -7.35
N LEU A 276 1.82 6.32 -8.55
CA LEU A 276 1.91 7.51 -9.37
C LEU A 276 1.33 8.75 -8.69
N PHE A 277 0.12 8.63 -8.10
CA PHE A 277 -0.52 9.75 -7.40
C PHE A 277 0.25 10.14 -6.14
N CYS A 278 0.62 9.17 -5.32
CA CYS A 278 1.35 9.42 -4.07
C CYS A 278 2.78 9.93 -4.29
N ALA A 279 3.28 9.95 -5.53
CA ALA A 279 4.66 10.29 -5.88
C ALA A 279 5.66 9.52 -5.00
N THR A 280 5.44 8.20 -4.87
CA THR A 280 6.29 7.34 -4.05
C THR A 280 7.65 7.20 -4.72
N THR A 281 8.67 7.84 -4.15
CA THR A 281 10.01 7.89 -4.77
C THR A 281 10.77 6.59 -4.68
N ASP A 282 10.49 5.76 -3.68
CA ASP A 282 10.89 4.35 -3.63
C ASP A 282 9.79 3.47 -4.25
N ALA A 283 9.46 3.78 -5.49
CA ALA A 283 8.26 3.36 -6.19
C ALA A 283 8.13 1.85 -6.39
N PHE A 284 9.22 1.10 -6.22
CA PHE A 284 9.22 -0.35 -6.45
C PHE A 284 9.02 -1.15 -5.17
N GLN A 285 8.74 -0.49 -4.07
CA GLN A 285 8.25 -1.13 -2.85
C GLN A 285 6.90 -1.79 -3.11
N GLY A 286 6.56 -2.75 -2.30
CA GLY A 286 5.36 -3.56 -2.44
C GLY A 286 5.69 -5.04 -2.47
N VAL A 287 4.68 -5.84 -2.23
CA VAL A 287 4.79 -7.28 -2.18
C VAL A 287 4.04 -7.90 -3.36
N MET A 288 4.69 -8.80 -4.06
CA MET A 288 4.07 -9.62 -5.10
C MET A 288 3.62 -10.95 -4.48
N LEU A 289 2.35 -11.24 -4.61
CA LEU A 289 1.74 -12.52 -4.19
C LEU A 289 1.25 -13.27 -5.42
N ARG A 290 1.43 -14.58 -5.44
CA ARG A 290 0.92 -15.46 -6.49
C ARG A 290 -0.18 -16.34 -5.95
N ASP A 291 -1.36 -16.26 -6.55
CA ASP A 291 -2.49 -17.13 -6.24
C ASP A 291 -2.29 -18.49 -6.90
N GLU A 292 -1.96 -19.50 -6.10
CA GLU A 292 -1.74 -20.88 -6.55
C GLU A 292 -3.06 -21.66 -6.76
N THR A 293 -4.20 -21.08 -6.34
CA THR A 293 -5.51 -21.70 -6.53
C THR A 293 -6.16 -21.31 -7.85
N ALA A 294 -5.69 -20.24 -8.47
CA ALA A 294 -6.12 -19.85 -9.81
C ALA A 294 -5.54 -20.79 -10.89
N SER A 295 -6.24 -20.99 -11.99
CA SER A 295 -5.77 -21.80 -13.11
C SER A 295 -5.89 -21.00 -14.42
N PRO A 296 -4.78 -20.52 -14.99
CA PRO A 296 -3.40 -20.55 -14.44
C PRO A 296 -3.22 -19.69 -13.17
N PRO A 297 -2.18 -19.94 -12.39
CA PRO A 297 -1.83 -19.11 -11.23
C PRO A 297 -1.57 -17.66 -11.63
N ARG A 298 -2.06 -16.69 -10.82
CA ARG A 298 -1.99 -15.26 -11.13
C ARG A 298 -1.23 -14.46 -10.08
N TRP A 299 -0.53 -13.44 -10.53
CA TRP A 299 0.18 -12.50 -9.69
C TRP A 299 -0.67 -11.31 -9.31
N PHE A 300 -0.48 -10.86 -8.04
CA PHE A 300 -1.09 -9.67 -7.45
C PHE A 300 -0.02 -8.79 -6.83
N TRP A 301 -0.22 -7.47 -6.88
CA TRP A 301 0.58 -6.48 -6.19
C TRP A 301 -0.16 -5.98 -4.97
N VAL A 302 0.53 -5.95 -3.83
CA VAL A 302 0.07 -5.37 -2.58
C VAL A 302 0.89 -4.13 -2.30
N ASN A 303 0.25 -3.02 -2.05
CA ASN A 303 0.94 -1.80 -1.62
C ASN A 303 1.57 -2.05 -0.24
N TRP A 304 2.84 -1.74 -0.13
CA TRP A 304 3.63 -1.89 1.09
C TRP A 304 4.78 -0.90 1.09
N ASP A 305 5.19 -0.39 2.27
CA ASP A 305 6.35 0.48 2.43
C ASP A 305 6.25 1.76 1.58
N MET A 306 5.08 2.44 1.68
CA MET A 306 4.80 3.69 0.97
C MET A 306 5.22 4.92 1.77
N ASP A 307 6.16 4.79 2.68
CA ASP A 307 6.63 5.84 3.57
C ASP A 307 7.47 6.93 2.87
N HIS A 308 7.90 6.68 1.63
CA HIS A 308 8.53 7.66 0.74
C HIS A 308 7.53 8.34 -0.21
N SER A 309 6.26 8.41 0.17
CA SER A 309 5.20 9.12 -0.57
C SER A 309 5.13 10.59 -0.18
N PHE A 310 4.52 11.38 -1.05
CA PHE A 310 4.25 12.82 -0.88
C PHE A 310 5.48 13.70 -0.69
N MET A 311 6.67 13.15 -0.84
CA MET A 311 7.95 13.82 -0.70
C MET A 311 8.78 13.64 -1.96
N ASP A 312 9.52 14.65 -2.36
CA ASP A 312 10.58 14.51 -3.35
C ASP A 312 11.93 14.39 -2.63
N LEU A 313 12.26 13.17 -2.22
CA LEU A 313 13.51 12.88 -1.51
C LEU A 313 14.77 13.06 -2.36
N TYR A 314 14.62 13.17 -3.68
CA TYR A 314 15.75 13.32 -4.60
C TYR A 314 15.84 14.73 -5.20
N GLN A 315 14.99 15.66 -4.77
CA GLN A 315 14.92 17.05 -5.28
C GLN A 315 14.84 17.14 -6.80
N GLN A 316 14.03 16.28 -7.40
CA GLN A 316 13.83 16.23 -8.85
C GLN A 316 12.86 17.31 -9.35
N ALA A 317 12.11 17.92 -8.43
CA ALA A 317 11.16 18.98 -8.71
C ALA A 317 11.30 20.14 -7.72
N PRO A 318 10.90 21.37 -8.12
CA PRO A 318 10.85 22.52 -7.23
C PRO A 318 9.99 22.28 -5.98
N GLU A 319 8.87 21.61 -6.17
CA GLU A 319 7.93 21.26 -5.10
C GLU A 319 7.51 19.77 -5.19
N PRO A 320 7.26 19.10 -4.07
CA PRO A 320 6.97 17.66 -4.06
C PRO A 320 5.78 17.23 -4.93
N TRP A 321 4.74 18.05 -5.04
CA TRP A 321 3.58 17.76 -5.90
C TRP A 321 3.89 17.81 -7.40
N GLU A 322 4.99 18.48 -7.80
CA GLU A 322 5.43 18.60 -9.20
C GLU A 322 6.34 17.44 -9.63
N HIS A 323 6.71 16.55 -8.70
CA HIS A 323 7.56 15.40 -8.99
C HIS A 323 7.02 14.61 -10.20
N ASP A 324 7.88 14.39 -11.19
CA ASP A 324 7.55 13.62 -12.37
C ASP A 324 7.69 12.12 -12.11
N THR A 325 6.64 11.57 -11.48
CA THR A 325 6.58 10.15 -11.15
C THR A 325 6.38 9.27 -12.37
N PHE A 326 5.82 9.79 -13.47
CA PHE A 326 5.77 9.06 -14.74
C PHE A 326 7.17 8.72 -15.24
N THR A 327 8.08 9.72 -15.32
CA THR A 327 9.49 9.43 -15.65
C THR A 327 10.08 8.39 -14.73
N THR A 328 9.92 8.56 -13.42
CA THR A 328 10.47 7.61 -12.45
C THR A 328 9.96 6.19 -12.67
N LEU A 329 8.68 6.01 -12.92
CA LEU A 329 8.07 4.69 -13.08
C LEU A 329 8.30 4.08 -14.47
N LEU A 330 8.16 4.87 -15.54
CA LEU A 330 8.16 4.34 -16.90
C LEU A 330 9.55 4.20 -17.50
N THR A 331 10.54 4.99 -17.06
CA THR A 331 11.89 4.94 -17.66
C THR A 331 12.83 3.94 -16.98
N LYS A 332 12.63 3.60 -15.73
CA LYS A 332 13.51 2.68 -15.00
C LYS A 332 13.43 1.22 -15.44
N ARG A 333 12.51 0.86 -16.31
CA ARG A 333 12.31 -0.49 -16.89
C ARG A 333 12.54 -1.66 -15.91
N GLU A 334 12.22 -1.47 -14.66
CA GLU A 334 12.19 -2.57 -13.70
C GLU A 334 11.01 -3.49 -13.99
N LEU A 335 11.03 -4.70 -13.44
CA LEU A 335 10.04 -5.74 -13.73
C LEU A 335 8.59 -5.22 -13.73
N ARG A 336 8.23 -4.44 -12.70
CA ARG A 336 6.85 -3.95 -12.50
C ARG A 336 6.51 -2.84 -13.47
N SER A 337 7.37 -1.85 -13.56
CA SER A 337 7.17 -0.69 -14.42
C SER A 337 7.40 -1.02 -15.89
N GLY A 338 8.39 -1.85 -16.20
CA GLY A 338 8.67 -2.27 -17.57
C GLY A 338 7.50 -2.99 -18.22
N LEU A 339 6.72 -3.77 -17.46
CA LEU A 339 5.50 -4.40 -17.94
C LEU A 339 4.43 -3.36 -18.32
N VAL A 340 4.19 -2.38 -17.45
CA VAL A 340 3.22 -1.31 -17.72
C VAL A 340 3.66 -0.45 -18.89
N THR A 341 4.95 -0.10 -18.98
CA THR A 341 5.52 0.65 -20.11
C THR A 341 5.29 -0.08 -21.42
N ARG A 342 5.65 -1.36 -21.50
CA ARG A 342 5.44 -2.16 -22.70
C ARG A 342 3.98 -2.26 -23.10
N LEU A 343 3.07 -2.48 -22.15
CA LEU A 343 1.64 -2.53 -22.44
C LEU A 343 1.09 -1.19 -22.95
N LEU A 344 1.56 -0.06 -22.41
CA LEU A 344 1.18 1.27 -22.89
C LEU A 344 1.64 1.51 -24.33
N GLU A 345 2.84 1.01 -24.69
CA GLU A 345 3.42 1.16 -26.02
C GLU A 345 2.87 0.14 -27.02
N GLU A 346 2.60 -1.09 -26.60
CA GLU A 346 2.37 -2.24 -27.48
C GLU A 346 0.88 -2.58 -27.64
N ASP A 347 0.00 -2.30 -26.65
CA ASP A 347 -1.45 -2.58 -26.74
C ASP A 347 -2.31 -1.32 -26.52
N PRO A 348 -2.87 -0.72 -27.59
CA PRO A 348 -3.73 0.46 -27.46
C PRO A 348 -4.93 0.26 -26.53
N ARG A 349 -5.43 -0.97 -26.38
CA ARG A 349 -6.55 -1.29 -25.47
C ARG A 349 -6.14 -1.09 -24.02
N PHE A 350 -4.88 -1.43 -23.68
CA PHE A 350 -4.37 -1.17 -22.35
C PHE A 350 -4.20 0.33 -22.10
N ALA A 351 -3.68 1.08 -23.07
CA ALA A 351 -3.53 2.52 -22.95
C ALA A 351 -4.89 3.22 -22.66
N VAL A 352 -5.95 2.81 -23.35
CA VAL A 352 -7.32 3.31 -23.08
C VAL A 352 -7.79 2.91 -21.68
N ARG A 353 -7.64 1.62 -21.28
CA ARG A 353 -8.02 1.14 -19.94
C ARG A 353 -7.26 1.87 -18.83
N PHE A 354 -5.96 2.10 -19.01
CA PHE A 354 -5.13 2.81 -18.07
C PHE A 354 -5.57 4.26 -17.90
N LYS A 355 -5.80 4.98 -19.02
CA LYS A 355 -6.31 6.36 -19.01
C LYS A 355 -7.70 6.44 -18.36
N GLN A 356 -8.59 5.46 -18.65
CA GLN A 356 -9.91 5.39 -18.02
C GLN A 356 -9.79 5.21 -16.49
N ALA A 357 -8.94 4.28 -16.03
CA ALA A 357 -8.72 4.04 -14.60
C ALA A 357 -8.12 5.27 -13.89
N LEU A 358 -7.14 5.92 -14.51
CA LEU A 358 -6.55 7.13 -13.97
C LEU A 358 -7.57 8.28 -13.94
N GLY A 359 -8.36 8.45 -15.02
CA GLY A 359 -9.42 9.46 -15.08
C GLY A 359 -10.50 9.25 -14.03
N ASP A 360 -10.97 8.00 -13.85
CA ASP A 360 -11.93 7.64 -12.78
C ASP A 360 -11.37 7.99 -11.40
N ALA A 361 -10.12 7.61 -11.14
CA ALA A 361 -9.45 7.92 -9.88
C ALA A 361 -9.40 9.44 -9.61
N LEU A 362 -8.99 10.23 -10.60
CA LEU A 362 -8.84 11.68 -10.47
C LEU A 362 -10.17 12.44 -10.40
N ASN A 363 -11.24 11.91 -10.99
CA ASN A 363 -12.55 12.56 -10.99
C ASN A 363 -13.44 12.14 -9.81
N HIS A 364 -13.39 10.87 -9.41
CA HIS A 364 -14.42 10.29 -8.54
C HIS A 364 -13.87 9.71 -7.23
N ARG A 365 -12.62 9.23 -7.20
CA ARG A 365 -12.04 8.59 -6.01
C ARG A 365 -11.20 9.57 -5.20
N TRP A 366 -10.26 10.26 -5.84
CA TRP A 366 -9.36 11.23 -5.22
C TRP A 366 -9.92 12.65 -5.30
N THR A 367 -11.19 12.81 -4.94
CA THR A 367 -11.80 14.13 -4.88
C THR A 367 -11.13 14.99 -3.82
N GLN A 368 -11.14 16.31 -3.99
CA GLN A 368 -10.59 17.23 -2.99
C GLN A 368 -11.22 17.01 -1.61
N ARG A 369 -12.52 16.71 -1.58
CA ARG A 369 -13.21 16.38 -0.34
C ARG A 369 -12.60 15.16 0.33
N PHE A 370 -12.46 14.02 -0.38
CA PHE A 370 -11.87 12.80 0.15
C PHE A 370 -10.45 13.04 0.66
N LEU A 371 -9.59 13.67 -0.15
CA LEU A 371 -8.19 13.92 0.20
C LEU A 371 -8.06 14.80 1.45
N MET A 372 -8.85 15.86 1.55
CA MET A 372 -8.81 16.74 2.72
C MET A 372 -9.43 16.09 3.96
N GLU A 373 -10.47 15.26 3.82
CA GLU A 373 -11.00 14.47 4.93
C GLU A 373 -9.95 13.51 5.50
N ARG A 374 -9.12 12.88 4.65
CA ARG A 374 -7.99 12.04 5.11
C ARG A 374 -6.88 12.85 5.76
N PHE A 375 -6.51 13.97 5.15
CA PHE A 375 -5.56 14.92 5.74
C PHE A 375 -5.97 15.35 7.14
N ASP A 376 -7.20 15.81 7.31
CA ASP A 376 -7.75 16.26 8.60
C ASP A 376 -7.84 15.10 9.60
N HIS A 377 -8.16 13.89 9.14
CA HIS A 377 -8.19 12.69 9.97
C HIS A 377 -6.82 12.43 10.63
N TYR A 378 -5.75 12.36 9.84
CA TYR A 378 -4.40 12.13 10.38
C TYR A 378 -3.86 13.31 11.14
N GLY A 379 -4.24 14.54 10.79
CA GLY A 379 -3.94 15.72 11.57
C GLY A 379 -4.52 15.67 12.99
N ARG A 380 -5.78 15.24 13.15
CA ARG A 380 -6.40 15.03 14.46
C ARG A 380 -5.73 13.90 15.26
N ILE A 381 -5.37 12.81 14.59
CA ILE A 381 -4.64 11.69 15.22
C ILE A 381 -3.26 12.16 15.71
N ALA A 382 -2.52 12.88 14.88
CA ALA A 382 -1.23 13.44 15.25
C ALA A 382 -1.32 14.34 16.47
N GLN A 383 -2.33 15.20 16.53
CA GLN A 383 -2.59 16.05 17.69
C GLN A 383 -2.93 15.22 18.96
N ALA A 384 -3.80 14.23 18.84
CA ALA A 384 -4.19 13.35 19.95
C ALA A 384 -3.03 12.53 20.49
N LEU A 385 -2.16 12.03 19.60
CA LEU A 385 -0.93 11.31 19.96
C LEU A 385 0.21 12.22 20.39
N LYS A 386 0.02 13.55 20.36
CA LYS A 386 1.03 14.56 20.68
C LYS A 386 2.31 14.37 19.85
N VAL A 387 2.12 14.13 18.55
CA VAL A 387 3.25 14.05 17.62
C VAL A 387 3.92 15.41 17.55
N PRO A 388 5.25 15.50 17.84
CA PRO A 388 5.97 16.75 17.69
C PRO A 388 6.11 17.12 16.21
N ASP A 389 6.37 18.38 15.97
CA ASP A 389 6.78 18.94 14.68
C ASP A 389 5.92 18.54 13.47
N GLN A 390 4.97 19.42 13.17
CA GLN A 390 4.04 19.28 12.05
C GLN A 390 4.45 20.18 10.87
N GLU A 391 5.73 20.50 10.73
CA GLU A 391 6.21 21.48 9.76
C GLU A 391 5.94 21.05 8.29
N TYR A 392 5.80 19.76 8.06
CA TYR A 392 5.49 19.23 6.73
C TYR A 392 3.99 19.34 6.35
N LEU A 393 3.08 19.52 7.29
CA LEU A 393 1.64 19.53 7.02
C LEU A 393 1.20 20.55 5.96
N PRO A 394 1.71 21.80 5.91
CA PRO A 394 1.35 22.73 4.85
C PRO A 394 1.74 22.24 3.46
N VAL A 395 2.91 21.60 3.33
CA VAL A 395 3.39 21.03 2.07
C VAL A 395 2.52 19.86 1.63
N LEU A 396 2.18 18.98 2.56
CA LEU A 396 1.27 17.86 2.31
C LEU A 396 -0.12 18.34 1.86
N ALA A 397 -0.66 19.37 2.51
CA ALA A 397 -1.94 19.94 2.11
C ALA A 397 -1.91 20.46 0.67
N GLU A 398 -0.84 21.17 0.28
CA GLU A 398 -0.65 21.64 -1.09
C GLU A 398 -0.44 20.48 -2.07
N PHE A 399 0.31 19.44 -1.67
CA PHE A 399 0.43 18.23 -2.45
C PHE A 399 -0.95 17.64 -2.80
N LEU A 400 -1.77 17.40 -1.79
CA LEU A 400 -3.09 16.80 -1.97
C LEU A 400 -4.04 17.68 -2.80
N ARG A 401 -3.88 19.02 -2.74
CA ARG A 401 -4.68 19.94 -3.56
C ARG A 401 -4.27 19.99 -5.01
N ARG A 402 -2.98 19.85 -5.32
CA ARG A 402 -2.42 20.14 -6.65
C ARG A 402 -2.09 18.90 -7.46
N ARG A 403 -1.87 17.75 -6.80
CA ARG A 403 -1.33 16.56 -7.46
C ARG A 403 -2.15 16.07 -8.65
N ALA A 404 -3.48 16.10 -8.55
CA ALA A 404 -4.36 15.69 -9.65
C ALA A 404 -4.12 16.54 -10.92
N ASP A 405 -4.00 17.85 -10.78
CA ASP A 405 -3.78 18.75 -11.91
C ASP A 405 -2.39 18.60 -12.50
N VAL A 406 -1.39 18.33 -11.67
CA VAL A 406 -0.02 18.04 -12.14
C VAL A 406 -0.02 16.77 -12.98
N LEU A 407 -0.65 15.68 -12.51
CA LEU A 407 -0.73 14.44 -13.28
C LEU A 407 -1.43 14.62 -14.63
N ARG A 408 -2.52 15.41 -14.67
CA ARG A 408 -3.23 15.72 -15.93
C ARG A 408 -2.34 16.48 -16.93
N LYS A 409 -1.48 17.37 -16.42
CA LYS A 409 -0.53 18.13 -17.26
C LYS A 409 0.63 17.28 -17.76
N GLN A 410 1.10 16.32 -16.95
CA GLN A 410 2.22 15.44 -17.31
C GLN A 410 1.76 14.28 -18.22
N ALA A 411 0.54 13.78 -18.07
CA ALA A 411 0.03 12.62 -18.80
C ALA A 411 0.25 12.64 -20.32
N PRO A 412 0.09 13.79 -21.06
CA PRO A 412 0.33 13.84 -22.50
C PRO A 412 1.75 13.46 -22.95
N GLU A 413 2.73 13.58 -22.08
CA GLU A 413 4.13 13.25 -22.41
C GLU A 413 4.39 11.74 -22.35
N TYR A 414 3.56 10.98 -21.60
CA TYR A 414 3.80 9.56 -21.29
C TYR A 414 2.72 8.62 -21.78
N LEU A 415 1.51 9.13 -21.97
CA LEU A 415 0.36 8.31 -22.36
C LEU A 415 -0.03 8.60 -23.81
N PRO A 416 -0.20 7.58 -24.65
CA PRO A 416 -0.69 7.78 -26.01
C PRO A 416 -2.02 8.54 -25.99
N GLN A 417 -2.09 9.66 -26.74
CA GLN A 417 -3.26 10.55 -26.73
C GLN A 417 -3.71 10.92 -25.30
N GLY A 418 -2.73 11.31 -24.48
CA GLY A 418 -2.91 11.61 -23.06
C GLY A 418 -3.49 13.01 -22.78
N GLN A 419 -3.99 13.75 -23.79
CA GLN A 419 -4.62 15.05 -23.58
C GLN A 419 -5.87 14.91 -22.72
N SER A 420 -6.03 15.80 -21.74
CA SER A 420 -7.23 15.83 -20.91
C SER A 420 -8.23 16.86 -21.43
N ARG A 421 -9.52 16.46 -21.48
CA ARG A 421 -10.65 17.23 -21.95
C ARG A 421 -11.63 17.47 -20.80
N ARG A 422 -12.19 18.65 -20.80
CA ARG A 422 -13.20 19.01 -19.80
C ARG A 422 -14.58 18.53 -20.22
N VAL A 423 -15.26 17.85 -19.31
CA VAL A 423 -16.66 17.43 -19.47
C VAL A 423 -17.49 18.11 -18.40
N THR A 424 -18.53 18.81 -18.82
CA THR A 424 -19.48 19.45 -17.91
C THR A 424 -20.89 18.93 -18.17
N LEU A 425 -21.68 18.72 -17.10
CA LEU A 425 -23.07 18.34 -17.18
C LEU A 425 -23.95 19.42 -16.53
N ALA A 426 -24.79 20.05 -17.31
CA ALA A 426 -25.83 20.95 -16.86
C ALA A 426 -27.21 20.26 -16.87
N ALA A 427 -28.03 20.55 -15.88
CA ALA A 427 -29.41 20.09 -15.78
C ALA A 427 -30.19 20.98 -14.77
N PRO A 428 -31.54 20.89 -14.70
CA PRO A 428 -32.33 21.52 -13.66
C PRO A 428 -31.89 21.10 -12.25
N GLY A 429 -31.99 22.00 -11.32
CA GLY A 429 -31.65 21.73 -9.91
C GLY A 429 -32.43 20.52 -9.36
N GLY A 430 -31.71 19.66 -8.64
CA GLY A 430 -32.26 18.44 -8.05
C GLY A 430 -32.24 17.22 -8.99
N ALA A 431 -31.88 17.38 -10.26
CA ALA A 431 -31.67 16.22 -11.16
C ALA A 431 -30.52 15.36 -10.67
N SER A 432 -30.73 14.05 -10.69
CA SER A 432 -29.75 13.06 -10.22
C SER A 432 -29.26 12.19 -11.38
N PHE A 433 -27.98 11.86 -11.33
CA PHE A 433 -27.28 11.14 -12.35
C PHE A 433 -26.39 10.05 -11.74
N ASP A 434 -26.11 9.04 -12.53
CA ASP A 434 -24.95 8.18 -12.38
C ASP A 434 -23.95 8.57 -13.47
N ILE A 435 -22.71 8.90 -13.06
CA ILE A 435 -21.63 9.24 -13.99
C ILE A 435 -20.48 8.28 -13.72
N ASP A 436 -20.18 7.43 -14.70
CA ASP A 436 -19.14 6.42 -14.62
C ASP A 436 -19.27 5.52 -13.37
N ASP A 437 -20.49 5.06 -13.08
CA ASP A 437 -20.86 4.28 -11.88
C ASP A 437 -20.77 5.05 -10.54
N HIS A 438 -20.80 6.40 -10.61
CA HIS A 438 -20.80 7.26 -9.43
C HIS A 438 -22.01 8.18 -9.36
N ALA A 439 -22.70 8.17 -8.22
CA ALA A 439 -23.82 9.06 -8.01
C ALA A 439 -23.38 10.53 -8.07
N SER A 440 -24.10 11.32 -8.87
CA SER A 440 -23.79 12.72 -9.12
C SER A 440 -25.07 13.57 -9.24
N THR A 441 -24.91 14.86 -9.33
CA THR A 441 -26.00 15.84 -9.47
C THR A 441 -25.69 16.79 -10.64
N ALA A 442 -26.66 17.61 -10.98
CA ALA A 442 -26.47 18.73 -11.90
C ALA A 442 -25.26 19.60 -11.50
N GLY A 443 -24.55 20.10 -12.49
CA GLY A 443 -23.35 20.92 -12.30
C GLY A 443 -22.05 20.10 -12.18
N TYR A 444 -22.08 18.81 -12.58
CA TYR A 444 -20.86 17.99 -12.63
C TYR A 444 -19.81 18.60 -13.56
N GLU A 445 -18.56 18.50 -13.15
CA GLU A 445 -17.38 18.80 -13.94
C GLU A 445 -16.31 17.73 -13.70
N GLY A 446 -15.78 17.19 -14.78
CA GLY A 446 -14.71 16.18 -14.75
C GLY A 446 -13.72 16.40 -15.89
N TRP A 447 -12.54 15.77 -15.77
CA TRP A 447 -11.49 15.79 -16.75
C TRP A 447 -11.17 14.38 -17.23
N TYR A 448 -11.35 14.15 -18.53
CA TYR A 448 -11.21 12.86 -19.18
C TYR A 448 -10.06 12.88 -20.18
N PHE A 449 -9.37 11.77 -20.34
CA PHE A 449 -8.33 11.65 -21.35
C PHE A 449 -8.93 11.32 -22.72
N ASP A 450 -8.28 11.77 -23.80
CA ASP A 450 -8.68 11.41 -25.15
C ASP A 450 -8.78 9.87 -25.31
N ASP A 451 -9.72 9.41 -26.12
CA ASP A 451 -10.10 8.00 -26.36
C ASP A 451 -10.72 7.26 -25.18
N THR A 452 -10.86 7.89 -24.00
CA THR A 452 -11.67 7.31 -22.92
C THR A 452 -13.14 7.61 -23.17
N ALA A 453 -14.03 7.01 -22.39
CA ALA A 453 -15.45 7.26 -22.47
C ALA A 453 -15.98 7.90 -21.19
N VAL A 454 -16.96 8.81 -21.33
CA VAL A 454 -17.85 9.20 -20.24
C VAL A 454 -19.19 8.51 -20.40
N ARG A 455 -19.70 7.93 -19.32
CA ARG A 455 -21.05 7.35 -19.24
C ARG A 455 -21.87 8.15 -18.27
N ILE A 456 -23.06 8.58 -18.71
CA ILE A 456 -23.98 9.38 -17.90
C ILE A 456 -25.35 8.74 -18.00
N ALA A 457 -25.96 8.40 -16.88
CA ALA A 457 -27.32 7.91 -16.81
C ALA A 457 -28.17 8.83 -15.92
N VAL A 458 -29.34 9.22 -16.39
CA VAL A 458 -30.34 9.90 -15.58
C VAL A 458 -30.94 8.90 -14.59
N THR A 459 -31.03 9.25 -13.31
CA THR A 459 -31.50 8.36 -12.24
C THR A 459 -32.77 8.86 -11.54
N GLY A 460 -33.42 7.96 -10.79
CA GLY A 460 -34.62 8.29 -9.99
C GLY A 460 -35.79 8.73 -10.84
N SER A 461 -36.67 9.54 -10.27
CA SER A 461 -37.88 10.07 -10.92
C SER A 461 -37.60 11.03 -12.09
N TRP A 462 -36.37 11.48 -12.25
CA TRP A 462 -35.96 12.30 -13.38
C TRP A 462 -35.89 11.52 -14.68
N ARG A 463 -35.68 10.21 -14.61
CA ARG A 463 -35.60 9.33 -15.79
C ARG A 463 -36.87 9.33 -16.63
N ASP A 464 -38.05 9.34 -15.99
CA ASP A 464 -39.36 9.36 -16.65
C ASP A 464 -39.68 10.70 -17.30
N ARG A 465 -39.03 11.76 -16.85
CA ARG A 465 -39.18 13.13 -17.36
C ARG A 465 -38.13 13.52 -18.39
N PHE A 466 -37.13 12.64 -18.62
CA PHE A 466 -36.07 12.93 -19.59
C PHE A 466 -36.65 13.10 -20.99
N ASP A 467 -36.13 14.09 -21.71
CA ASP A 467 -36.51 14.36 -23.09
C ASP A 467 -35.38 14.05 -24.07
N HIS A 468 -34.28 14.79 -23.98
CA HIS A 468 -33.11 14.54 -24.83
C HIS A 468 -31.83 15.16 -24.22
N TRP A 469 -30.69 14.77 -24.82
CA TRP A 469 -29.39 15.37 -24.53
C TRP A 469 -29.08 16.49 -25.51
N VAL A 470 -28.39 17.54 -25.03
CA VAL A 470 -27.73 18.55 -25.86
C VAL A 470 -26.24 18.47 -25.60
N VAL A 471 -25.42 18.30 -26.65
CA VAL A 471 -23.96 18.20 -26.55
C VAL A 471 -23.33 19.27 -27.42
N ASN A 472 -22.51 20.12 -26.80
CA ASN A 472 -21.87 21.28 -27.45
C ASN A 472 -22.90 22.14 -28.22
N GLY A 473 -24.09 22.33 -27.66
CA GLY A 473 -25.18 23.10 -28.26
C GLY A 473 -26.00 22.38 -29.34
N GLN A 474 -25.71 21.12 -29.64
CA GLN A 474 -26.42 20.32 -30.63
C GLN A 474 -27.31 19.29 -29.94
N PRO A 475 -28.63 19.25 -30.22
CA PRO A 475 -29.53 18.25 -29.65
C PRO A 475 -29.24 16.86 -30.24
N ILE A 476 -29.27 15.85 -29.37
CA ILE A 476 -29.15 14.43 -29.73
C ILE A 476 -30.48 13.75 -29.45
N THR A 477 -31.24 13.45 -30.50
CA THR A 477 -32.64 13.03 -30.39
C THR A 477 -32.87 11.51 -30.35
N ASN A 478 -31.85 10.69 -30.67
CA ASN A 478 -31.99 9.23 -30.76
C ASN A 478 -31.28 8.49 -29.63
N VAL A 479 -30.99 9.18 -28.52
CA VAL A 479 -30.31 8.60 -27.35
C VAL A 479 -31.25 8.77 -26.16
N GLY A 480 -31.52 7.67 -25.46
CA GLY A 480 -32.31 7.65 -24.23
C GLY A 480 -31.61 8.31 -23.04
N PRO A 481 -32.16 8.13 -21.84
CA PRO A 481 -31.59 8.72 -20.62
C PRO A 481 -30.20 8.18 -20.24
N ASP A 482 -29.72 7.16 -20.94
CA ASP A 482 -28.37 6.61 -20.81
C ASP A 482 -27.51 7.08 -22.00
N PHE A 483 -26.45 7.80 -21.70
CA PHE A 483 -25.56 8.43 -22.65
C PHE A 483 -24.14 7.93 -22.49
N THR A 484 -23.47 7.57 -23.57
CA THR A 484 -22.06 7.22 -23.60
C THR A 484 -21.38 7.94 -24.75
N ARG A 485 -20.26 8.58 -24.49
CA ARG A 485 -19.49 9.30 -25.50
C ARG A 485 -17.99 9.07 -25.33
N THR A 486 -17.32 8.72 -26.42
CA THR A 486 -15.86 8.73 -26.46
C THR A 486 -15.36 10.18 -26.49
N ILE A 487 -14.33 10.45 -25.72
CA ILE A 487 -13.76 11.79 -25.53
C ILE A 487 -12.70 12.05 -26.60
N SER A 488 -12.84 13.15 -27.32
CA SER A 488 -11.86 13.67 -28.28
C SER A 488 -11.80 15.20 -28.26
N GLU A 489 -12.68 15.83 -27.52
CA GLU A 489 -12.82 17.28 -27.37
C GLU A 489 -13.46 17.61 -26.03
N ASP A 490 -13.46 18.88 -25.65
CA ASP A 490 -14.22 19.34 -24.49
C ASP A 490 -15.72 19.15 -24.74
N LEU A 491 -16.46 18.61 -23.76
CA LEU A 491 -17.89 18.35 -23.87
C LEU A 491 -18.68 19.21 -22.88
N ARG A 492 -19.61 19.96 -23.42
CA ARG A 492 -20.68 20.59 -22.64
C ARG A 492 -21.96 19.81 -22.89
N ILE A 493 -22.40 19.07 -21.88
CA ILE A 493 -23.57 18.20 -21.95
C ILE A 493 -24.69 18.87 -21.15
N GLU A 494 -25.90 18.90 -21.71
CA GLU A 494 -27.10 19.37 -21.02
C GLU A 494 -28.16 18.28 -21.10
N ALA A 495 -28.78 17.96 -19.97
CA ALA A 495 -29.93 17.06 -19.91
C ALA A 495 -31.21 17.88 -19.91
N ILE A 496 -32.08 17.68 -20.90
CA ILE A 496 -33.36 18.36 -21.06
C ILE A 496 -34.49 17.48 -20.55
N PHE A 497 -35.42 18.08 -19.81
CA PHE A 497 -36.52 17.38 -19.18
C PHE A 497 -37.86 18.05 -19.56
N ARG A 498 -38.94 17.26 -19.60
CA ARG A 498 -40.34 17.72 -19.80
C ARG A 498 -40.90 18.28 -18.54
#